data_94223b4517ab04dd7a63a25739bf959b
#
_entry.id   94223b4517ab04dd7a63a25739bf959b
#
_cell.length_a   1.000
_cell.length_b   1.000
_cell.length_c   1.000
_cell.angle_alpha   90.00
_cell.angle_beta   90.00
_cell.angle_gamma   90.00
#
_symmetry.space_group_name_H-M   'P 1'
#
loop_
_entity.id
_entity.type
_entity.pdbx_description
1 polymer ?
#
loop_
_entity_poly.entity_id
_entity_poly.type
_entity_poly.pdbx_seq_one_letter_code
_entity_poly.pdbx_strand_id
1 'polypeptide(L)'
;MIWAPADTQTTYLLLLFLMDIAVLCGFMDRVNTGTALAATITCGWVAYKLYSFYAVGETVYLTDYFVTVLPLLGSGAAALFSRSMRHVNAENKLLRRQVDEQVLVDDVTELYNLRAMYRDAQMMTGYCVRNHLPISLMIIQMRYESELRGMLSHSRYIQLRKRLAELVMDSVRVEDKVYCIDEHGTMAILLTSNEANSAYVRSRIIAAVTKEDAFDGILERGTHMDLRFACKEYDEHFGKDMMAFKKAVESELAYDV
;
A
#
# COMPACT_ATOMS: atom_id res chain seq x y z
N MET A 1 -33.47 36.63 32.98
CA MET A 1 -32.96 35.28 32.55
C MET A 1 -34.17 34.36 32.51
N ILE A 2 -34.79 34.19 31.33
CA ILE A 2 -36.06 33.44 31.19
C ILE A 2 -35.65 32.03 30.77
N TRP A 3 -35.51 31.14 31.75
CA TRP A 3 -35.32 29.72 31.52
C TRP A 3 -36.63 29.10 31.05
N ALA A 4 -36.54 28.25 30.01
CA ALA A 4 -37.71 27.52 29.53
C ALA A 4 -38.25 26.55 30.59
N PRO A 5 -39.56 26.30 30.63
CA PRO A 5 -40.16 25.31 31.53
C PRO A 5 -39.55 23.91 31.33
N ALA A 6 -39.64 23.03 32.34
CA ALA A 6 -39.01 21.70 32.35
C ALA A 6 -39.42 20.82 31.15
N ASP A 7 -40.63 20.89 30.67
CA ASP A 7 -41.13 20.15 29.50
C ASP A 7 -40.44 20.57 28.18
N THR A 8 -40.03 21.83 28.08
CA THR A 8 -39.29 22.32 26.91
C THR A 8 -37.82 21.96 26.95
N GLN A 9 -37.24 21.73 28.15
CA GLN A 9 -35.84 21.30 28.28
C GLN A 9 -35.58 19.91 27.67
N THR A 10 -36.52 18.96 27.85
CA THR A 10 -36.44 17.62 27.26
C THR A 10 -36.48 17.67 25.74
N THR A 11 -37.30 18.56 25.16
CA THR A 11 -37.39 18.77 23.71
C THR A 11 -36.07 19.34 23.12
N TYR A 12 -35.44 20.30 23.84
CA TYR A 12 -34.14 20.84 23.41
C TYR A 12 -33.03 19.79 23.46
N LEU A 13 -32.99 18.94 24.51
CA LEU A 13 -31.99 17.86 24.60
C LEU A 13 -32.15 16.85 23.47
N LEU A 14 -33.37 16.49 23.13
CA LEU A 14 -33.65 15.55 22.03
C LEU A 14 -33.27 16.13 20.67
N LEU A 15 -33.51 17.42 20.47
CA LEU A 15 -33.06 18.15 19.28
C LEU A 15 -31.50 18.21 19.17
N LEU A 16 -30.82 18.52 20.27
CA LEU A 16 -29.34 18.52 20.29
C LEU A 16 -28.83 17.15 19.95
N PHE A 17 -29.39 16.08 20.49
CA PHE A 17 -28.97 14.71 20.15
C PHE A 17 -29.20 14.36 18.68
N LEU A 18 -30.33 14.74 18.09
CA LEU A 18 -30.57 14.55 16.64
C LEU A 18 -29.59 15.34 15.78
N MET A 19 -29.16 16.49 16.25
CA MET A 19 -28.18 17.32 15.56
C MET A 19 -26.78 16.75 15.64
N ASP A 20 -26.37 16.19 16.77
CA ASP A 20 -25.10 15.48 16.89
C ASP A 20 -25.04 14.30 15.91
N ILE A 21 -26.14 13.58 15.75
CA ILE A 21 -26.29 12.52 14.76
C ILE A 21 -26.11 13.09 13.33
N ALA A 22 -26.72 14.23 13.01
CA ALA A 22 -26.59 14.85 11.69
C ALA A 22 -25.13 15.28 11.39
N VAL A 23 -24.43 15.81 12.39
CA VAL A 23 -23.01 16.18 12.29
C VAL A 23 -22.15 14.91 12.09
N LEU A 24 -22.38 13.86 12.88
CA LEU A 24 -21.67 12.58 12.75
C LEU A 24 -21.90 11.93 11.37
N CYS A 25 -23.13 11.95 10.86
CA CYS A 25 -23.43 11.49 9.50
C CYS A 25 -22.67 12.30 8.43
N GLY A 26 -22.50 13.59 8.64
CA GLY A 26 -21.70 14.46 7.77
C GLY A 26 -20.21 14.10 7.73
N PHE A 27 -19.68 13.51 8.82
CA PHE A 27 -18.30 12.99 8.87
C PHE A 27 -18.15 11.63 8.20
N MET A 28 -19.14 10.74 8.35
CA MET A 28 -19.03 9.34 7.91
C MET A 28 -19.35 9.15 6.43
N ASP A 29 -20.25 9.96 5.86
CA ASP A 29 -20.74 9.77 4.51
C ASP A 29 -20.55 11.03 3.65
N ARG A 30 -21.05 10.99 2.41
CA ARG A 30 -20.98 12.13 1.47
C ARG A 30 -21.54 13.38 2.13
N VAL A 31 -20.80 14.48 2.04
CA VAL A 31 -21.05 15.81 2.64
C VAL A 31 -22.53 16.27 2.56
N ASN A 32 -23.28 15.78 1.58
CA ASN A 32 -24.65 16.21 1.32
C ASN A 32 -25.68 15.57 2.27
N THR A 33 -25.43 14.41 2.86
CA THR A 33 -26.41 13.71 3.72
C THR A 33 -26.53 14.37 5.09
N GLY A 34 -25.42 14.71 5.71
CA GLY A 34 -25.41 15.37 7.01
C GLY A 34 -26.01 16.79 6.96
N THR A 35 -25.69 17.57 5.92
CA THR A 35 -26.26 18.91 5.73
C THR A 35 -27.75 18.87 5.40
N ALA A 36 -28.19 17.90 4.58
CA ALA A 36 -29.59 17.71 4.26
C ALA A 36 -30.40 17.31 5.52
N LEU A 37 -29.85 16.40 6.35
CA LEU A 37 -30.50 15.99 7.61
C LEU A 37 -30.61 17.18 8.58
N ALA A 38 -29.54 17.95 8.75
CA ALA A 38 -29.56 19.16 9.59
C ALA A 38 -30.58 20.19 9.10
N ALA A 39 -30.65 20.42 7.80
CA ALA A 39 -31.66 21.33 7.22
C ALA A 39 -33.08 20.83 7.44
N THR A 40 -33.34 19.53 7.30
CA THR A 40 -34.66 18.93 7.53
C THR A 40 -35.09 19.08 8.99
N ILE A 41 -34.20 18.80 9.94
CA ILE A 41 -34.44 18.96 11.38
C ILE A 41 -34.75 20.43 11.71
N THR A 42 -33.97 21.37 11.18
CA THR A 42 -34.13 22.80 11.39
C THR A 42 -35.46 23.30 10.82
N CYS A 43 -35.83 22.89 9.60
CA CYS A 43 -37.14 23.24 9.02
C CYS A 43 -38.32 22.70 9.86
N GLY A 44 -38.21 21.45 10.32
CA GLY A 44 -39.24 20.86 11.22
C GLY A 44 -39.39 21.63 12.52
N TRP A 45 -38.27 22.03 13.13
CA TRP A 45 -38.26 22.83 14.34
C TRP A 45 -38.89 24.21 14.14
N VAL A 46 -38.54 24.93 13.09
CA VAL A 46 -39.12 26.24 12.75
C VAL A 46 -40.62 26.10 12.51
N ALA A 47 -41.06 25.11 11.76
CA ALA A 47 -42.49 24.85 11.53
C ALA A 47 -43.27 24.57 12.82
N TYR A 48 -42.69 23.75 13.71
CA TYR A 48 -43.25 23.47 15.05
C TYR A 48 -43.40 24.74 15.88
N LYS A 49 -42.34 25.58 15.93
CA LYS A 49 -42.39 26.84 16.70
C LYS A 49 -43.37 27.88 16.14
N LEU A 50 -43.48 27.97 14.82
CA LEU A 50 -44.49 28.80 14.17
C LEU A 50 -45.93 28.34 14.55
N TYR A 51 -46.18 27.04 14.48
CA TYR A 51 -47.46 26.49 14.90
C TYR A 51 -47.76 26.78 16.38
N SER A 52 -46.78 26.56 17.28
CA SER A 52 -46.93 26.82 18.70
C SER A 52 -47.20 28.29 19.02
N PHE A 53 -46.53 29.20 18.31
CA PHE A 53 -46.75 30.65 18.42
C PHE A 53 -48.17 31.07 17.97
N TYR A 54 -48.64 30.60 16.81
CA TYR A 54 -49.94 31.02 16.28
C TYR A 54 -51.13 30.27 16.85
N ALA A 55 -51.00 28.98 17.18
CA ALA A 55 -52.10 28.14 17.60
C ALA A 55 -52.23 28.08 19.14
N VAL A 56 -51.10 28.11 19.86
CA VAL A 56 -51.06 27.91 21.32
C VAL A 56 -50.75 29.22 22.07
N GLY A 57 -50.21 30.24 21.38
CA GLY A 57 -49.87 31.53 21.99
C GLY A 57 -48.60 31.48 22.83
N GLU A 58 -47.72 30.51 22.60
CA GLU A 58 -46.43 30.40 23.29
C GLU A 58 -45.46 31.53 22.86
N THR A 59 -44.67 32.03 23.81
CA THR A 59 -43.68 33.05 23.56
C THR A 59 -42.40 32.40 23.01
N VAL A 60 -41.76 33.04 22.02
CA VAL A 60 -40.47 32.62 21.46
C VAL A 60 -39.36 33.06 22.41
N TYR A 61 -38.48 32.11 22.80
CA TYR A 61 -37.37 32.35 23.69
C TYR A 61 -36.05 32.54 22.90
N LEU A 62 -35.07 33.19 23.49
CA LEU A 62 -33.75 33.38 22.89
C LEU A 62 -33.06 32.03 22.55
N THR A 63 -33.30 31.01 23.34
CA THR A 63 -32.85 29.63 23.12
C THR A 63 -33.35 29.03 21.80
N ASP A 64 -34.53 29.39 21.34
CA ASP A 64 -35.11 28.89 20.07
C ASP A 64 -34.29 29.35 18.85
N TYR A 65 -33.75 30.57 18.91
CA TYR A 65 -32.86 31.08 17.86
C TYR A 65 -31.53 30.33 17.82
N PHE A 66 -30.94 30.05 19.00
CA PHE A 66 -29.68 29.27 19.04
C PHE A 66 -29.86 27.85 18.49
N VAL A 67 -30.98 27.18 18.89
CA VAL A 67 -31.32 25.84 18.37
C VAL A 67 -31.54 25.85 16.87
N THR A 68 -32.02 26.94 16.30
CA THR A 68 -32.20 27.07 14.84
C THR A 68 -30.90 27.28 14.07
N VAL A 69 -29.98 28.10 14.60
CA VAL A 69 -28.79 28.56 13.88
C VAL A 69 -27.58 27.61 14.08
N LEU A 70 -27.41 27.09 15.31
CA LEU A 70 -26.25 26.27 15.67
C LEU A 70 -26.08 25.00 14.80
N PRO A 71 -27.14 24.27 14.44
CA PRO A 71 -27.07 23.08 13.59
C PRO A 71 -26.55 23.37 12.18
N LEU A 72 -27.05 24.45 11.60
CA LEU A 72 -26.65 24.86 10.26
C LEU A 72 -25.16 25.24 10.23
N LEU A 73 -24.70 25.99 11.24
CA LEU A 73 -23.29 26.35 11.38
C LEU A 73 -22.41 25.11 11.63
N GLY A 74 -22.83 24.23 12.54
CA GLY A 74 -22.08 23.01 12.87
C GLY A 74 -21.98 22.04 11.69
N SER A 75 -23.06 21.80 11.00
CA SER A 75 -23.07 20.93 9.81
C SER A 75 -22.28 21.55 8.66
N GLY A 76 -22.36 22.87 8.46
CA GLY A 76 -21.56 23.58 7.48
C GLY A 76 -20.05 23.50 7.77
N ALA A 77 -19.66 23.73 9.03
CA ALA A 77 -18.27 23.60 9.46
C ALA A 77 -17.75 22.17 9.30
N ALA A 78 -18.52 21.15 9.69
CA ALA A 78 -18.17 19.75 9.51
C ALA A 78 -18.01 19.38 8.02
N ALA A 79 -18.88 19.90 7.18
CA ALA A 79 -18.82 19.70 5.73
C ALA A 79 -17.55 20.31 5.11
N LEU A 80 -17.21 21.54 5.49
CA LEU A 80 -15.98 22.21 5.05
C LEU A 80 -14.72 21.46 5.52
N PHE A 81 -14.69 21.06 6.79
CA PHE A 81 -13.58 20.28 7.34
C PHE A 81 -13.41 18.94 6.64
N SER A 82 -14.50 18.19 6.44
CA SER A 82 -14.47 16.91 5.74
C SER A 82 -14.01 17.05 4.27
N ARG A 83 -14.40 18.15 3.61
CA ARG A 83 -13.94 18.46 2.24
C ARG A 83 -12.44 18.78 2.21
N SER A 84 -11.97 19.59 3.15
CA SER A 84 -10.53 19.94 3.27
C SER A 84 -9.69 18.68 3.54
N MET A 85 -10.12 17.82 4.49
CA MET A 85 -9.42 16.57 4.80
C MET A 85 -9.35 15.62 3.60
N ARG A 86 -10.41 15.52 2.81
CA ARG A 86 -10.39 14.70 1.57
C ARG A 86 -9.41 15.25 0.55
N HIS A 87 -9.33 16.57 0.40
CA HIS A 87 -8.38 17.20 -0.52
C HIS A 87 -6.94 16.90 -0.09
N VAL A 88 -6.61 17.13 1.19
CA VAL A 88 -5.28 16.85 1.76
C VAL A 88 -4.92 15.37 1.63
N ASN A 89 -5.86 14.47 1.91
CA ASN A 89 -5.61 13.03 1.78
C ASN A 89 -5.41 12.59 0.32
N ALA A 90 -6.13 13.20 -0.62
CA ALA A 90 -5.95 12.93 -2.05
C ALA A 90 -4.58 13.41 -2.54
N GLU A 91 -4.17 14.62 -2.12
CA GLU A 91 -2.87 15.20 -2.43
C GLU A 91 -1.72 14.39 -1.82
N ASN A 92 -1.85 13.98 -0.55
CA ASN A 92 -0.89 13.10 0.11
C ASN A 92 -0.75 11.74 -0.59
N LYS A 93 -1.86 11.16 -1.07
CA LYS A 93 -1.82 9.92 -1.85
C LYS A 93 -1.11 10.12 -3.19
N LEU A 94 -1.33 11.26 -3.84
CA LEU A 94 -0.65 11.59 -5.10
C LEU A 94 0.86 11.76 -4.88
N LEU A 95 1.24 12.54 -3.86
CA LEU A 95 2.64 12.76 -3.51
C LEU A 95 3.35 11.45 -3.13
N ARG A 96 2.72 10.61 -2.33
CA ARG A 96 3.26 9.27 -2.00
C ARG A 96 3.49 8.44 -3.27
N ARG A 97 2.51 8.39 -4.18
CA ARG A 97 2.69 7.69 -5.46
C ARG A 97 3.85 8.25 -6.27
N GLN A 98 4.02 9.58 -6.33
CA GLN A 98 5.14 10.20 -7.03
C GLN A 98 6.48 9.85 -6.38
N VAL A 99 6.56 9.81 -5.06
CA VAL A 99 7.76 9.39 -4.32
C VAL A 99 8.03 7.91 -4.58
N ASP A 100 7.02 7.04 -4.42
CA ASP A 100 7.14 5.59 -4.70
C ASP A 100 7.53 5.33 -6.17
N GLU A 101 7.12 6.22 -7.09
CA GLU A 101 7.52 6.17 -8.49
C GLU A 101 8.99 6.52 -8.74
N GLN A 102 9.62 7.27 -7.87
CA GLN A 102 11.03 7.65 -7.98
C GLN A 102 11.96 6.70 -7.20
N VAL A 103 11.44 5.97 -6.22
CA VAL A 103 12.22 4.98 -5.48
C VAL A 103 12.52 3.79 -6.38
N LEU A 104 13.79 3.54 -6.62
CA LEU A 104 14.30 2.43 -7.45
C LEU A 104 14.97 1.34 -6.61
N VAL A 105 14.99 1.48 -5.30
CA VAL A 105 15.66 0.60 -4.35
C VAL A 105 14.64 0.01 -3.39
N ASP A 106 14.80 -1.25 -3.02
CA ASP A 106 14.01 -1.93 -1.98
C ASP A 106 14.54 -1.55 -0.60
N ASP A 107 13.67 -1.08 0.29
CA ASP A 107 14.06 -0.56 1.61
C ASP A 107 14.67 -1.60 2.56
N VAL A 108 14.40 -2.89 2.33
CA VAL A 108 14.88 -3.98 3.17
C VAL A 108 16.21 -4.51 2.70
N THR A 109 16.31 -4.85 1.42
CA THR A 109 17.48 -5.52 0.84
C THR A 109 18.52 -4.56 0.29
N GLU A 110 18.17 -3.27 0.14
CA GLU A 110 18.99 -2.25 -0.51
C GLU A 110 19.30 -2.56 -1.99
N LEU A 111 18.69 -3.61 -2.55
CA LEU A 111 18.75 -3.95 -3.97
C LEU A 111 17.87 -3.02 -4.80
N TYR A 112 18.15 -2.94 -6.09
CA TYR A 112 17.22 -2.30 -7.02
C TYR A 112 15.89 -3.07 -7.06
N ASN A 113 14.79 -2.34 -7.24
CA ASN A 113 13.44 -2.92 -7.24
C ASN A 113 13.00 -3.38 -8.64
N LEU A 114 11.80 -3.95 -8.72
CA LEU A 114 11.16 -4.43 -9.96
C LEU A 114 11.13 -3.36 -11.07
N ARG A 115 10.89 -2.10 -10.72
CA ARG A 115 10.84 -1.00 -11.71
C ARG A 115 12.21 -0.74 -12.31
N ALA A 116 13.25 -0.71 -11.49
CA ALA A 116 14.62 -0.60 -11.96
C ALA A 116 14.99 -1.79 -12.87
N MET A 117 14.55 -3.00 -12.50
CA MET A 117 14.75 -4.21 -13.32
C MET A 117 14.16 -4.05 -14.73
N TYR A 118 12.91 -3.60 -14.86
CA TYR A 118 12.30 -3.41 -16.19
C TYR A 118 13.01 -2.36 -17.03
N ARG A 119 13.40 -1.23 -16.43
CA ARG A 119 14.16 -0.19 -17.11
C ARG A 119 15.52 -0.71 -17.61
N ASP A 120 16.25 -1.38 -16.73
CA ASP A 120 17.59 -1.88 -17.02
C ASP A 120 17.52 -3.05 -18.02
N ALA A 121 16.54 -3.95 -17.87
CA ALA A 121 16.31 -5.04 -18.82
C ALA A 121 16.04 -4.50 -20.23
N GLN A 122 15.22 -3.48 -20.39
CA GLN A 122 14.95 -2.87 -21.69
C GLN A 122 16.21 -2.26 -22.32
N MET A 123 17.08 -1.61 -21.53
CA MET A 123 18.33 -1.05 -22.01
C MET A 123 19.35 -2.14 -22.37
N MET A 124 19.52 -3.13 -21.48
CA MET A 124 20.49 -4.20 -21.64
C MET A 124 20.13 -5.14 -22.79
N THR A 125 18.87 -5.52 -22.93
CA THR A 125 18.44 -6.34 -24.09
C THR A 125 18.66 -5.60 -25.40
N GLY A 126 18.35 -4.30 -25.47
CA GLY A 126 18.62 -3.50 -26.67
C GLY A 126 20.11 -3.38 -27.00
N TYR A 127 20.98 -3.38 -26.00
CA TYR A 127 22.44 -3.40 -26.19
C TYR A 127 22.92 -4.79 -26.63
N CYS A 128 22.50 -5.85 -25.94
CA CYS A 128 22.93 -7.21 -26.19
C CYS A 128 22.51 -7.71 -27.59
N VAL A 129 21.25 -7.46 -27.99
CA VAL A 129 20.75 -7.80 -29.32
C VAL A 129 21.62 -7.14 -30.44
N ARG A 130 21.91 -5.85 -30.30
CA ARG A 130 22.73 -5.15 -31.30
C ARG A 130 24.16 -5.67 -31.38
N ASN A 131 24.71 -6.20 -30.30
CA ASN A 131 26.09 -6.68 -30.22
C ASN A 131 26.18 -8.22 -30.29
N HIS A 132 25.07 -8.91 -30.56
CA HIS A 132 25.01 -10.39 -30.59
C HIS A 132 25.50 -11.04 -29.30
N LEU A 133 25.24 -10.42 -28.16
CA LEU A 133 25.58 -10.92 -26.83
C LEU A 133 24.35 -11.61 -26.21
N PRO A 134 24.54 -12.75 -25.55
CA PRO A 134 23.44 -13.39 -24.82
C PRO A 134 23.10 -12.59 -23.56
N ILE A 135 21.82 -12.55 -23.23
CA ILE A 135 21.31 -12.00 -21.97
C ILE A 135 20.22 -12.91 -21.43
N SER A 136 20.29 -13.23 -20.16
CA SER A 136 19.32 -14.09 -19.48
C SER A 136 18.77 -13.41 -18.25
N LEU A 137 17.54 -13.74 -17.89
CA LEU A 137 16.91 -13.37 -16.65
C LEU A 137 16.77 -14.62 -15.77
N MET A 138 17.40 -14.56 -14.58
CA MET A 138 17.24 -15.59 -13.55
C MET A 138 16.33 -15.03 -12.45
N ILE A 139 15.36 -15.84 -11.99
CA ILE A 139 14.52 -15.54 -10.84
C ILE A 139 14.83 -16.55 -9.73
N ILE A 140 14.94 -16.05 -8.50
CA ILE A 140 15.27 -16.81 -7.29
C ILE A 140 14.17 -16.57 -6.28
N GLN A 141 13.62 -17.64 -5.70
CA GLN A 141 12.59 -17.58 -4.69
C GLN A 141 12.90 -18.54 -3.54
N MET A 142 12.62 -18.13 -2.30
CA MET A 142 12.64 -19.04 -1.15
C MET A 142 11.51 -20.07 -1.29
N ARG A 143 11.84 -21.39 -1.22
CA ARG A 143 10.84 -22.45 -1.41
C ARG A 143 9.75 -22.44 -0.34
N TYR A 144 10.10 -22.17 0.91
CA TYR A 144 9.22 -22.19 2.07
C TYR A 144 9.07 -20.79 2.71
N GLU A 145 8.88 -19.76 1.86
CA GLU A 145 8.81 -18.36 2.33
C GLU A 145 7.69 -18.15 3.34
N SER A 146 6.49 -18.67 3.08
CA SER A 146 5.33 -18.50 3.95
C SER A 146 5.52 -19.15 5.33
N GLU A 147 6.17 -20.31 5.37
CA GLU A 147 6.51 -21.01 6.62
C GLU A 147 7.58 -20.24 7.39
N LEU A 148 8.65 -19.82 6.73
CA LEU A 148 9.71 -19.02 7.33
C LEU A 148 9.18 -17.70 7.92
N ARG A 149 8.30 -17.03 7.18
CA ARG A 149 7.62 -15.81 7.64
C ARG A 149 6.72 -16.05 8.85
N GLY A 150 6.06 -17.23 8.92
CA GLY A 150 5.23 -17.62 10.06
C GLY A 150 6.03 -18.03 11.29
N MET A 151 7.24 -18.58 11.11
CA MET A 151 8.10 -19.07 12.21
C MET A 151 9.00 -17.97 12.79
N LEU A 152 9.42 -17.01 11.98
CA LEU A 152 10.35 -15.95 12.38
C LEU A 152 9.59 -14.72 12.89
N SER A 153 10.19 -13.99 13.83
CA SER A 153 9.72 -12.64 14.14
C SER A 153 9.94 -11.73 12.92
N HIS A 154 9.13 -10.68 12.81
CA HIS A 154 9.24 -9.71 11.70
C HIS A 154 10.67 -9.17 11.51
N SER A 155 11.36 -8.85 12.62
CA SER A 155 12.75 -8.37 12.56
C SER A 155 13.72 -9.43 12.04
N ARG A 156 13.59 -10.69 12.46
CA ARG A 156 14.43 -11.79 11.96
C ARG A 156 14.16 -12.10 10.49
N TYR A 157 12.91 -12.01 10.07
CA TYR A 157 12.56 -12.19 8.65
C TYR A 157 13.15 -11.10 7.75
N ILE A 158 13.16 -9.84 8.21
CA ILE A 158 13.86 -8.73 7.52
C ILE A 158 15.37 -9.03 7.44
N GLN A 159 16.00 -9.45 8.52
CA GLN A 159 17.42 -9.81 8.54
C GLN A 159 17.71 -10.98 7.59
N LEU A 160 16.82 -11.98 7.52
CA LEU A 160 16.93 -13.10 6.59
C LEU A 160 16.96 -12.62 5.13
N ARG A 161 16.01 -11.77 4.74
CA ARG A 161 15.95 -11.21 3.39
C ARG A 161 17.20 -10.39 3.05
N LYS A 162 17.66 -9.55 3.99
CA LYS A 162 18.88 -8.76 3.81
C LYS A 162 20.10 -9.65 3.63
N ARG A 163 20.25 -10.67 4.50
CA ARG A 163 21.37 -11.60 4.43
C ARG A 163 21.38 -12.43 3.14
N LEU A 164 20.20 -12.89 2.70
CA LEU A 164 20.07 -13.59 1.43
C LEU A 164 20.48 -12.69 0.24
N ALA A 165 20.07 -11.42 0.24
CA ALA A 165 20.45 -10.45 -0.77
C ALA A 165 21.97 -10.25 -0.85
N GLU A 166 22.64 -10.12 0.29
CA GLU A 166 24.11 -10.03 0.39
C GLU A 166 24.78 -11.27 -0.23
N LEU A 167 24.35 -12.47 0.15
CA LEU A 167 24.91 -13.73 -0.36
C LEU A 167 24.70 -13.88 -1.88
N VAL A 168 23.56 -13.44 -2.40
CA VAL A 168 23.30 -13.44 -3.84
C VAL A 168 24.20 -12.42 -4.55
N MET A 169 24.33 -11.20 -4.02
CA MET A 169 25.21 -10.17 -4.59
C MET A 169 26.68 -10.62 -4.64
N ASP A 170 27.15 -11.23 -3.57
CA ASP A 170 28.55 -11.75 -3.49
C ASP A 170 28.77 -12.94 -4.46
N SER A 171 27.71 -13.58 -4.91
CA SER A 171 27.76 -14.74 -5.80
C SER A 171 27.70 -14.39 -7.28
N VAL A 172 27.37 -13.16 -7.65
CA VAL A 172 27.27 -12.70 -9.05
C VAL A 172 28.50 -11.88 -9.45
N ARG A 173 28.63 -11.56 -10.72
CA ARG A 173 29.71 -10.71 -11.24
C ARG A 173 29.31 -9.24 -11.15
N VAL A 174 30.28 -8.35 -11.27
CA VAL A 174 30.06 -6.88 -11.24
C VAL A 174 29.17 -6.40 -12.39
N GLU A 175 29.24 -7.05 -13.54
CA GLU A 175 28.41 -6.77 -14.71
C GLU A 175 26.98 -7.26 -14.60
N ASP A 176 26.71 -8.26 -13.73
CA ASP A 176 25.37 -8.78 -13.48
C ASP A 176 24.64 -7.89 -12.47
N LYS A 177 23.35 -7.70 -12.67
CA LYS A 177 22.54 -6.84 -11.78
C LYS A 177 21.49 -7.63 -11.04
N VAL A 178 21.44 -7.42 -9.72
CA VAL A 178 20.49 -8.08 -8.81
C VAL A 178 19.39 -7.11 -8.42
N TYR A 179 18.15 -7.61 -8.38
CA TYR A 179 16.94 -6.86 -8.04
C TYR A 179 16.09 -7.61 -7.02
N CYS A 180 15.45 -6.89 -6.11
CA CYS A 180 14.35 -7.42 -5.30
C CYS A 180 13.04 -7.08 -6.00
N ILE A 181 12.25 -8.10 -6.39
CA ILE A 181 11.10 -7.88 -7.27
C ILE A 181 9.75 -7.92 -6.54
N ASP A 182 9.74 -8.35 -5.27
CA ASP A 182 8.55 -8.35 -4.42
C ASP A 182 8.90 -8.22 -2.93
N GLU A 183 7.87 -8.07 -2.10
CA GLU A 183 7.98 -8.00 -0.63
C GLU A 183 8.22 -9.36 0.06
N HIS A 184 8.21 -10.44 -0.68
CA HIS A 184 8.51 -11.79 -0.18
C HIS A 184 9.99 -12.15 -0.29
N GLY A 185 10.81 -11.26 -0.87
CA GLY A 185 12.25 -11.47 -1.07
C GLY A 185 12.57 -12.29 -2.31
N THR A 186 11.65 -12.36 -3.29
CA THR A 186 11.96 -12.90 -4.61
C THR A 186 12.96 -11.96 -5.30
N MET A 187 14.04 -12.54 -5.81
CA MET A 187 15.10 -11.79 -6.48
C MET A 187 15.14 -12.13 -7.97
N ALA A 188 15.55 -11.14 -8.76
CA ALA A 188 15.83 -11.31 -10.17
C ALA A 188 17.26 -10.89 -10.47
N ILE A 189 17.92 -11.59 -11.36
CA ILE A 189 19.29 -11.30 -11.82
C ILE A 189 19.27 -11.19 -13.34
N LEU A 190 19.73 -10.05 -13.86
CA LEU A 190 20.05 -9.90 -15.28
C LEU A 190 21.48 -10.34 -15.50
N LEU A 191 21.66 -11.43 -16.24
CA LEU A 191 22.92 -12.06 -16.52
C LEU A 191 23.35 -11.74 -17.96
N THR A 192 24.56 -11.26 -18.15
CA THR A 192 25.18 -11.07 -19.47
C THR A 192 25.77 -12.39 -19.98
N SER A 193 24.97 -13.45 -19.94
CA SER A 193 25.36 -14.80 -20.36
C SER A 193 24.16 -15.56 -20.91
N ASN A 194 24.43 -16.67 -21.60
CA ASN A 194 23.39 -17.60 -22.05
C ASN A 194 22.83 -18.44 -20.87
N GLU A 195 21.71 -19.09 -21.11
CA GLU A 195 21.02 -19.92 -20.11
C GLU A 195 21.91 -21.05 -19.58
N ALA A 196 22.70 -21.69 -20.43
CA ALA A 196 23.60 -22.78 -20.02
C ALA A 196 24.65 -22.31 -18.98
N ASN A 197 25.18 -21.09 -19.15
CA ASN A 197 26.16 -20.52 -18.22
C ASN A 197 25.51 -20.03 -16.91
N SER A 198 24.20 -19.82 -16.89
CA SER A 198 23.47 -19.45 -15.67
C SER A 198 23.55 -20.53 -14.58
N ALA A 199 23.74 -21.80 -14.97
CA ALA A 199 23.95 -22.91 -14.03
C ALA A 199 25.15 -22.71 -13.09
N TYR A 200 26.21 -22.03 -13.55
CA TYR A 200 27.37 -21.70 -12.71
C TYR A 200 27.01 -20.64 -11.64
N VAL A 201 26.18 -19.67 -12.00
CA VAL A 201 25.71 -18.66 -11.04
C VAL A 201 24.81 -19.31 -10.01
N ARG A 202 23.85 -20.16 -10.44
CA ARG A 202 23.00 -20.98 -9.56
C ARG A 202 23.85 -21.78 -8.57
N SER A 203 24.86 -22.50 -9.05
CA SER A 203 25.73 -23.34 -8.19
C SER A 203 26.48 -22.52 -7.14
N ARG A 204 26.97 -21.31 -7.50
CA ARG A 204 27.65 -20.42 -6.56
C ARG A 204 26.68 -19.93 -5.47
N ILE A 205 25.48 -19.53 -5.86
CA ILE A 205 24.44 -19.07 -4.92
C ILE A 205 24.07 -20.21 -3.97
N ILE A 206 23.79 -21.42 -4.48
CA ILE A 206 23.50 -22.58 -3.66
C ILE A 206 24.64 -22.85 -2.68
N ALA A 207 25.89 -22.85 -3.17
CA ALA A 207 27.07 -23.07 -2.30
C ALA A 207 27.19 -21.98 -1.23
N ALA A 208 26.83 -20.74 -1.52
CA ALA A 208 26.87 -19.65 -0.53
C ALA A 208 25.80 -19.80 0.56
N VAL A 209 24.55 -20.14 0.18
CA VAL A 209 23.43 -20.27 1.14
C VAL A 209 23.44 -21.56 1.93
N THR A 210 24.17 -22.59 1.48
CA THR A 210 24.27 -23.89 2.15
C THR A 210 25.42 -23.94 3.18
N LYS A 211 26.25 -22.89 3.30
CA LYS A 211 27.27 -22.82 4.34
C LYS A 211 26.63 -22.82 5.72
N GLU A 212 27.26 -23.51 6.67
CA GLU A 212 26.74 -23.60 8.05
C GLU A 212 26.57 -22.24 8.74
N ASP A 213 27.40 -21.27 8.40
CA ASP A 213 27.43 -19.92 8.95
C ASP A 213 26.63 -18.89 8.11
N ALA A 214 26.03 -19.30 6.99
CA ALA A 214 25.37 -18.40 6.06
C ALA A 214 24.29 -17.55 6.72
N PHE A 215 23.50 -18.13 7.63
CA PHE A 215 22.40 -17.49 8.34
C PHE A 215 22.54 -17.59 9.86
N ASP A 216 23.78 -17.60 10.39
CA ASP A 216 24.03 -17.70 11.81
C ASP A 216 23.36 -16.55 12.58
N GLY A 217 22.73 -16.88 13.71
CA GLY A 217 21.95 -15.92 14.51
C GLY A 217 20.57 -15.55 13.95
N ILE A 218 20.24 -15.94 12.70
CA ILE A 218 18.96 -15.65 12.05
C ILE A 218 18.08 -16.91 12.03
N LEU A 219 18.61 -18.00 11.52
CA LEU A 219 17.98 -19.32 11.51
C LEU A 219 18.53 -20.20 12.65
N GLU A 220 17.75 -21.21 13.03
CA GLU A 220 18.23 -22.22 13.98
C GLU A 220 19.32 -23.08 13.32
N ARG A 221 20.30 -23.52 14.13
CA ARG A 221 21.38 -24.35 13.63
C ARG A 221 20.83 -25.64 12.99
N GLY A 222 21.30 -25.93 11.79
CA GLY A 222 20.84 -27.07 10.99
C GLY A 222 19.64 -26.82 10.10
N THR A 223 19.09 -25.59 10.11
CA THR A 223 18.07 -25.19 9.14
C THR A 223 18.74 -24.76 7.83
N HIS A 224 18.42 -25.46 6.73
CA HIS A 224 18.94 -25.13 5.42
C HIS A 224 17.93 -24.25 4.66
N MET A 225 18.44 -23.21 3.99
CA MET A 225 17.66 -22.38 3.09
C MET A 225 17.53 -23.11 1.75
N ASP A 226 16.31 -23.45 1.36
CA ASP A 226 16.02 -24.02 0.05
C ASP A 226 15.50 -22.96 -0.91
N LEU A 227 16.12 -22.88 -2.09
CA LEU A 227 15.81 -21.88 -3.11
C LEU A 227 15.33 -22.56 -4.39
N ARG A 228 14.32 -21.93 -5.01
CA ARG A 228 13.89 -22.26 -6.37
C ARG A 228 14.53 -21.29 -7.34
N PHE A 229 14.87 -21.80 -8.51
CA PHE A 229 15.51 -21.05 -9.56
C PHE A 229 14.79 -21.30 -10.88
N ALA A 230 14.54 -20.24 -11.62
CA ALA A 230 14.19 -20.31 -13.04
C ALA A 230 15.10 -19.35 -13.81
N CYS A 231 15.51 -19.73 -14.98
CA CYS A 231 16.35 -18.90 -15.85
C CYS A 231 15.96 -19.10 -17.30
N LYS A 232 15.83 -18.01 -18.03
CA LYS A 232 15.54 -18.04 -19.45
C LYS A 232 16.37 -17.00 -20.17
N GLU A 233 16.90 -17.40 -21.32
CA GLU A 233 17.55 -16.50 -22.25
C GLU A 233 16.52 -15.63 -22.95
N TYR A 234 16.86 -14.37 -23.17
CA TYR A 234 16.02 -13.43 -23.90
C TYR A 234 15.95 -13.82 -25.38
N ASP A 235 14.73 -13.88 -25.89
CA ASP A 235 14.45 -14.11 -27.30
C ASP A 235 13.79 -12.86 -27.89
N GLU A 236 14.14 -12.52 -29.12
CA GLU A 236 13.63 -11.34 -29.83
C GLU A 236 12.11 -11.33 -29.99
N HIS A 237 11.43 -12.46 -29.87
CA HIS A 237 9.96 -12.53 -29.92
C HIS A 237 9.29 -11.79 -28.75
N PHE A 238 9.97 -11.60 -27.60
CA PHE A 238 9.50 -10.75 -26.50
C PHE A 238 9.49 -9.26 -26.86
N GLY A 239 10.26 -8.84 -27.85
CA GLY A 239 10.36 -7.45 -28.30
C GLY A 239 10.74 -6.51 -27.16
N LYS A 240 9.92 -5.48 -26.92
CA LYS A 240 10.10 -4.54 -25.79
C LYS A 240 9.29 -4.89 -24.55
N ASP A 241 8.56 -6.01 -24.57
CA ASP A 241 7.70 -6.42 -23.46
C ASP A 241 8.50 -7.21 -22.41
N MET A 242 9.19 -6.49 -21.55
CA MET A 242 9.94 -7.08 -20.44
C MET A 242 9.03 -7.73 -19.38
N MET A 243 7.76 -7.36 -19.34
CA MET A 243 6.78 -8.01 -18.46
C MET A 243 6.43 -9.41 -18.97
N ALA A 244 6.26 -9.59 -20.28
CA ALA A 244 6.06 -10.90 -20.87
C ALA A 244 7.30 -11.80 -20.69
N PHE A 245 8.51 -11.22 -20.83
CA PHE A 245 9.76 -11.94 -20.57
C PHE A 245 9.84 -12.41 -19.11
N LYS A 246 9.61 -11.53 -18.13
CA LYS A 246 9.57 -11.91 -16.71
C LYS A 246 8.54 -13.01 -16.43
N LYS A 247 7.32 -12.89 -16.95
CA LYS A 247 6.27 -13.90 -16.77
C LYS A 247 6.66 -15.28 -17.35
N ALA A 248 7.37 -15.29 -18.47
CA ALA A 248 7.87 -16.54 -19.06
C ALA A 248 8.88 -17.22 -18.12
N VAL A 249 9.76 -16.47 -17.44
CA VAL A 249 10.67 -17.02 -16.43
C VAL A 249 9.91 -17.49 -15.18
N GLU A 250 8.95 -16.70 -14.70
CA GLU A 250 8.13 -17.07 -13.52
C GLU A 250 7.31 -18.35 -13.75
N SER A 251 6.84 -18.57 -14.98
CA SER A 251 6.11 -19.81 -15.28
C SER A 251 6.99 -21.06 -15.13
N GLU A 252 8.30 -20.95 -15.34
CA GLU A 252 9.24 -22.07 -15.15
C GLU A 252 9.49 -22.37 -13.68
N LEU A 253 9.44 -21.37 -12.78
CA LEU A 253 9.50 -21.61 -11.32
C LEU A 253 8.42 -22.55 -10.81
N ALA A 254 7.25 -22.56 -11.45
CA ALA A 254 6.14 -23.42 -11.07
C ALA A 254 6.41 -24.90 -11.38
N TYR A 255 7.33 -25.20 -12.30
CA TYR A 255 7.69 -26.57 -12.72
C TYR A 255 8.96 -27.09 -12.02
N ASP A 256 9.72 -26.25 -11.29
CA ASP A 256 10.86 -26.69 -10.49
C ASP A 256 10.36 -27.28 -9.14
N VAL A 257 9.90 -28.55 -9.23
CA VAL A 257 9.32 -29.32 -8.10
C VAL A 257 10.40 -30.12 -7.41
#